data_d81c36ff56a6a7ff5ebe726f6105a816
#
_entry.id   d81c36ff56a6a7ff5ebe726f6105a816
#
_cell.length_a   1.000
_cell.length_b   1.000
_cell.length_c   1.000
_cell.angle_alpha   90.00
_cell.angle_beta   90.00
_cell.angle_gamma   90.00
#
_symmetry.space_group_name_H-M   'P 1'
#
loop_
_entity.id
_entity.type
_entity.pdbx_description
1 polymer ?
#
loop_
_entity_poly.entity_id
_entity_poly.type
_entity_poly.pdbx_seq_one_letter_code
_entity_poly.pdbx_strand_id
1 'polypeptide(L)'
;VHISSSVSFDPEVVGATAARLLRFIRVEHTIFTLPMAYAAALLAGGRMDLWRAVFIGLAVFGLRTAGMSWNNIADYHIDKLNPRTQGRMLVAGKVSFKEAYGVFALGAAVFILSAAALGWWPLILAGPYLLVVVTYPYAKRLHCMPHLHLGLVYALVPLGAAIAMHPEDIETALAKTPWLLVLASALWVAGFDVIYSKGDYEFDRAHGLGSAAACFGIKVADAVAFLFLAASATLYVVNHLVYGLGAAGLLATLAGAALEVYSAILGTRGEVARAFNLNLAVGLLIPLGIFTGLYI
;
A
#
# COMPACT_ATOMS: atom_id res chain seq x y z
N VAL A 1 22.09 -45.78 13.81
CA VAL A 1 21.03 -45.26 12.89
C VAL A 1 21.47 -43.93 12.40
N HIS A 2 22.06 -43.87 11.19
CA HIS A 2 22.40 -42.63 10.51
C HIS A 2 21.14 -42.08 9.88
N ILE A 3 20.59 -40.98 10.36
CA ILE A 3 19.62 -40.16 9.66
C ILE A 3 20.41 -39.02 8.98
N SER A 4 20.90 -39.28 7.77
CA SER A 4 21.38 -38.27 6.85
C SER A 4 20.18 -37.85 6.01
N SER A 5 19.42 -36.83 6.45
CA SER A 5 18.46 -36.14 5.62
C SER A 5 19.22 -35.07 4.82
N SER A 6 19.79 -35.47 3.70
CA SER A 6 20.21 -34.51 2.66
C SER A 6 18.94 -33.85 2.12
N VAL A 7 18.70 -32.60 2.51
CA VAL A 7 17.71 -31.75 1.85
C VAL A 7 18.21 -31.51 0.44
N SER A 8 17.72 -32.31 -0.52
CA SER A 8 17.98 -32.07 -1.93
C SER A 8 17.29 -30.78 -2.36
N PHE A 9 18.06 -29.77 -2.72
CA PHE A 9 17.55 -28.56 -3.34
C PHE A 9 17.14 -28.90 -4.78
N ASP A 10 15.83 -29.12 -4.99
CA ASP A 10 15.26 -29.26 -6.31
C ASP A 10 14.87 -27.85 -6.81
N PRO A 11 15.53 -27.30 -7.87
CA PRO A 11 15.27 -25.96 -8.39
C PRO A 11 13.82 -25.75 -8.85
N GLU A 12 13.16 -26.80 -9.38
CA GLU A 12 11.76 -26.72 -9.82
C GLU A 12 10.81 -26.59 -8.63
N VAL A 13 11.03 -27.33 -7.56
CA VAL A 13 10.23 -27.25 -6.33
C VAL A 13 10.43 -25.91 -5.63
N VAL A 14 11.67 -25.40 -5.62
CA VAL A 14 11.99 -24.08 -5.07
C VAL A 14 11.30 -22.97 -5.89
N GLY A 15 11.35 -23.04 -7.22
CA GLY A 15 10.70 -22.10 -8.13
C GLY A 15 9.17 -22.08 -7.94
N ALA A 16 8.54 -23.26 -7.84
CA ALA A 16 7.10 -23.39 -7.61
C ALA A 16 6.69 -22.83 -6.24
N THR A 17 7.49 -23.05 -5.20
CA THR A 17 7.25 -22.52 -3.85
C THR A 17 7.39 -21.00 -3.83
N ALA A 18 8.45 -20.44 -4.42
CA ALA A 18 8.63 -18.99 -4.51
C ALA A 18 7.47 -18.30 -5.26
N ALA A 19 7.06 -18.84 -6.42
CA ALA A 19 5.93 -18.31 -7.18
C ALA A 19 4.61 -18.36 -6.38
N ARG A 20 4.40 -19.40 -5.57
CA ARG A 20 3.25 -19.52 -4.68
C ARG A 20 3.26 -18.46 -3.59
N LEU A 21 4.40 -18.25 -2.92
CA LEU A 21 4.53 -17.25 -1.86
C LEU A 21 4.45 -15.82 -2.40
N LEU A 22 4.98 -15.53 -3.59
CA LEU A 22 4.82 -14.24 -4.27
C LEU A 22 3.35 -13.93 -4.58
N ARG A 23 2.56 -14.93 -5.01
CA ARG A 23 1.10 -14.78 -5.16
C ARG A 23 0.39 -14.57 -3.82
N PHE A 24 0.84 -15.21 -2.75
CA PHE A 24 0.28 -15.05 -1.41
C PHE A 24 0.37 -13.60 -0.92
N ILE A 25 1.50 -12.94 -1.15
CA ILE A 25 1.71 -11.52 -0.79
C ILE A 25 1.22 -10.54 -1.86
N ARG A 26 0.67 -11.02 -2.98
CA ARG A 26 0.25 -10.18 -4.12
C ARG A 26 1.34 -9.23 -4.55
N VAL A 27 2.51 -9.78 -4.90
CA VAL A 27 3.71 -9.00 -5.23
C VAL A 27 3.47 -7.99 -6.35
N GLU A 28 2.54 -8.28 -7.28
CA GLU A 28 2.13 -7.39 -8.36
C GLU A 28 1.69 -6.01 -7.86
N HIS A 29 1.12 -5.91 -6.68
CA HIS A 29 0.72 -4.62 -6.11
C HIS A 29 1.92 -3.77 -5.64
N THR A 30 3.10 -4.36 -5.47
CA THR A 30 4.32 -3.61 -5.15
C THR A 30 4.76 -2.74 -6.33
N ILE A 31 4.45 -3.15 -7.58
CA ILE A 31 4.74 -2.41 -8.81
C ILE A 31 4.06 -1.02 -8.79
N PHE A 32 2.88 -0.90 -8.19
CA PHE A 32 2.15 0.38 -8.11
C PHE A 32 2.55 1.21 -6.87
N THR A 33 3.12 0.57 -5.86
CA THR A 33 3.54 1.25 -4.62
C THR A 33 4.92 1.87 -4.75
N LEU A 34 5.83 1.18 -5.41
CA LEU A 34 7.24 1.56 -5.51
C LEU A 34 7.48 2.88 -6.26
N PRO A 35 6.82 3.17 -7.40
CA PRO A 35 6.97 4.46 -8.08
C PRO A 35 6.59 5.65 -7.19
N MET A 36 5.58 5.51 -6.33
CA MET A 36 5.16 6.56 -5.40
C MET A 36 6.24 6.85 -4.34
N ALA A 37 6.92 5.81 -3.84
CA ALA A 37 8.05 5.97 -2.93
C ALA A 37 9.18 6.77 -3.57
N TYR A 38 9.57 6.41 -4.80
CA TYR A 38 10.63 7.12 -5.50
C TYR A 38 10.25 8.54 -5.88
N ALA A 39 8.99 8.79 -6.28
CA ALA A 39 8.49 10.14 -6.54
C ALA A 39 8.62 11.03 -5.29
N ALA A 40 8.23 10.52 -4.12
CA ALA A 40 8.37 11.25 -2.86
C ALA A 40 9.83 11.49 -2.48
N ALA A 41 10.68 10.50 -2.63
CA ALA A 41 12.11 10.63 -2.36
C ALA A 41 12.77 11.71 -3.24
N LEU A 42 12.46 11.73 -4.53
CA LEU A 42 12.98 12.73 -5.46
C LEU A 42 12.47 14.15 -5.14
N LEU A 43 11.19 14.29 -4.79
CA LEU A 43 10.62 15.57 -4.38
C LEU A 43 11.18 16.08 -3.04
N ALA A 44 11.50 15.17 -2.11
CA ALA A 44 12.15 15.55 -0.86
C ALA A 44 13.57 16.09 -1.08
N GLY A 45 14.14 15.86 -2.25
CA GLY A 45 15.49 16.33 -2.58
C GLY A 45 16.57 15.44 -1.99
N GLY A 46 17.80 15.92 -2.00
CA GLY A 46 18.94 15.10 -1.62
C GLY A 46 19.48 14.27 -2.79
N ARG A 47 20.49 13.43 -2.50
CA ARG A 47 21.15 12.61 -3.51
C ARG A 47 20.52 11.23 -3.59
N MET A 48 19.79 10.94 -4.67
CA MET A 48 19.35 9.59 -4.98
C MET A 48 20.50 8.83 -5.64
N ASP A 49 21.25 8.07 -4.84
CA ASP A 49 22.25 7.13 -5.30
C ASP A 49 21.67 5.70 -5.38
N LEU A 50 22.47 4.77 -5.94
CA LEU A 50 22.06 3.38 -6.08
C LEU A 50 21.74 2.73 -4.73
N TRP A 51 22.48 3.07 -3.68
CA TRP A 51 22.28 2.55 -2.32
C TRP A 51 20.87 2.92 -1.81
N ARG A 52 20.52 4.22 -1.84
CA ARG A 52 19.18 4.68 -1.43
C ARG A 52 18.09 4.07 -2.28
N ALA A 53 18.28 4.03 -3.60
CA ALA A 53 17.29 3.43 -4.51
C ALA A 53 17.02 1.96 -4.15
N VAL A 54 18.06 1.15 -3.96
CA VAL A 54 17.92 -0.27 -3.61
C VAL A 54 17.25 -0.44 -2.24
N PHE A 55 17.72 0.26 -1.20
CA PHE A 55 17.19 0.05 0.15
C PHE A 55 15.82 0.67 0.38
N ILE A 56 15.43 1.75 -0.30
CA ILE A 56 14.03 2.23 -0.33
C ILE A 56 13.15 1.15 -0.99
N GLY A 57 13.57 0.58 -2.11
CA GLY A 57 12.84 -0.50 -2.79
C GLY A 57 12.67 -1.73 -1.90
N LEU A 58 13.73 -2.18 -1.24
CA LEU A 58 13.70 -3.30 -0.31
C LEU A 58 12.83 -3.01 0.93
N ALA A 59 12.88 -1.78 1.47
CA ALA A 59 12.03 -1.37 2.58
C ALA A 59 10.54 -1.44 2.21
N VAL A 60 10.16 -0.89 1.05
CA VAL A 60 8.78 -0.96 0.54
C VAL A 60 8.35 -2.41 0.33
N PHE A 61 9.19 -3.22 -0.30
CA PHE A 61 8.91 -4.64 -0.52
C PHE A 61 8.74 -5.40 0.79
N GLY A 62 9.66 -5.20 1.75
CA GLY A 62 9.65 -5.84 3.06
C GLY A 62 8.40 -5.48 3.87
N LEU A 63 8.08 -4.18 3.98
CA LEU A 63 6.92 -3.69 4.72
C LEU A 63 5.61 -4.22 4.12
N ARG A 64 5.49 -4.22 2.78
CA ARG A 64 4.32 -4.78 2.10
C ARG A 64 4.21 -6.30 2.30
N THR A 65 5.32 -7.03 2.22
CA THR A 65 5.36 -8.47 2.45
C THR A 65 4.88 -8.81 3.86
N ALA A 66 5.39 -8.10 4.87
CA ALA A 66 4.95 -8.25 6.26
C ALA A 66 3.45 -7.90 6.39
N GLY A 67 3.02 -6.76 5.86
CA GLY A 67 1.63 -6.30 5.96
C GLY A 67 0.64 -7.26 5.30
N MET A 68 0.91 -7.74 4.09
CA MET A 68 0.04 -8.68 3.38
C MET A 68 -0.02 -10.03 4.08
N SER A 69 1.12 -10.54 4.57
CA SER A 69 1.13 -11.79 5.30
C SER A 69 0.36 -11.69 6.61
N TRP A 70 0.59 -10.61 7.38
CA TRP A 70 -0.12 -10.37 8.64
C TRP A 70 -1.62 -10.18 8.43
N ASN A 71 -2.03 -9.45 7.41
CA ASN A 71 -3.45 -9.28 7.07
C ASN A 71 -4.14 -10.63 6.83
N ASN A 72 -3.52 -11.55 6.07
CA ASN A 72 -4.07 -12.88 5.86
C ASN A 72 -4.15 -13.70 7.16
N ILE A 73 -3.17 -13.56 8.07
CA ILE A 73 -3.15 -14.26 9.37
C ILE A 73 -4.25 -13.70 10.28
N ALA A 74 -4.29 -12.38 10.45
CA ALA A 74 -5.22 -11.68 11.33
C ALA A 74 -6.69 -11.87 10.91
N ASP A 75 -6.94 -11.92 9.61
CA ASP A 75 -8.28 -12.04 9.06
C ASP A 75 -8.72 -13.49 8.77
N TYR A 76 -7.89 -14.49 9.05
CA TYR A 76 -8.16 -15.89 8.70
C TYR A 76 -9.58 -16.37 9.06
N HIS A 77 -10.04 -16.11 10.27
CA HIS A 77 -11.36 -16.54 10.73
C HIS A 77 -12.50 -15.80 10.02
N ILE A 78 -12.33 -14.51 9.74
CA ILE A 78 -13.30 -13.70 9.00
C ILE A 78 -13.35 -14.16 7.54
N ASP A 79 -12.18 -14.32 6.93
CA ASP A 79 -12.04 -14.73 5.52
C ASP A 79 -12.63 -16.12 5.25
N LYS A 80 -12.56 -17.01 6.22
CA LYS A 80 -13.14 -18.35 6.14
C LYS A 80 -14.68 -18.32 6.09
N LEU A 81 -15.30 -17.33 6.71
CA LEU A 81 -16.75 -17.16 6.74
C LEU A 81 -17.28 -16.36 5.54
N ASN A 82 -16.45 -15.50 4.96
CA ASN A 82 -16.86 -14.61 3.87
C ASN A 82 -16.72 -15.33 2.51
N PRO A 83 -17.82 -15.56 1.76
CA PRO A 83 -17.79 -16.25 0.46
C PRO A 83 -16.83 -15.61 -0.56
N ARG A 84 -16.63 -14.28 -0.48
CA ARG A 84 -15.74 -13.54 -1.39
C ARG A 84 -14.26 -13.83 -1.11
N THR A 85 -13.89 -14.15 0.13
CA THR A 85 -12.49 -14.32 0.55
C THR A 85 -12.11 -15.75 0.93
N GLN A 86 -13.04 -16.71 0.89
CA GLN A 86 -12.76 -18.15 1.11
C GLN A 86 -11.66 -18.71 0.19
N GLY A 87 -11.48 -18.13 -1.00
CA GLY A 87 -10.43 -18.51 -1.95
C GLY A 87 -9.03 -18.00 -1.59
N ARG A 88 -8.85 -17.19 -0.52
CA ARG A 88 -7.51 -16.74 -0.08
C ARG A 88 -6.61 -17.92 0.26
N MET A 89 -5.34 -17.83 -0.11
CA MET A 89 -4.42 -18.97 -0.11
C MET A 89 -4.22 -19.60 1.27
N LEU A 90 -4.27 -18.82 2.35
CA LEU A 90 -4.19 -19.33 3.72
C LEU A 90 -5.48 -20.07 4.11
N VAL A 91 -6.65 -19.52 3.78
CA VAL A 91 -7.97 -20.14 4.03
C VAL A 91 -8.14 -21.42 3.23
N ALA A 92 -7.74 -21.40 1.97
CA ALA A 92 -7.81 -22.54 1.07
C ALA A 92 -6.74 -23.63 1.34
N GLY A 93 -5.91 -23.46 2.38
CA GLY A 93 -4.86 -24.41 2.74
C GLY A 93 -3.69 -24.49 1.75
N LYS A 94 -3.59 -23.56 0.77
CA LYS A 94 -2.48 -23.51 -0.20
C LYS A 94 -1.20 -22.94 0.39
N VAL A 95 -1.29 -22.22 1.50
CA VAL A 95 -0.19 -21.72 2.33
C VAL A 95 -0.51 -22.09 3.77
N SER A 96 0.44 -22.65 4.48
CA SER A 96 0.30 -22.99 5.89
C SER A 96 0.52 -21.78 6.79
N PHE A 97 0.04 -21.81 8.03
CA PHE A 97 0.34 -20.78 9.03
C PHE A 97 1.84 -20.61 9.27
N LYS A 98 2.60 -21.73 9.29
CA LYS A 98 4.06 -21.69 9.46
C LYS A 98 4.73 -20.91 8.34
N GLU A 99 4.31 -21.13 7.10
CA GLU A 99 4.82 -20.36 5.94
C GLU A 99 4.38 -18.90 6.02
N ALA A 100 3.12 -18.61 6.38
CA ALA A 100 2.62 -17.25 6.52
C ALA A 100 3.39 -16.46 7.58
N TYR A 101 3.61 -17.05 8.78
CA TYR A 101 4.44 -16.42 9.81
C TYR A 101 5.90 -16.27 9.38
N GLY A 102 6.46 -17.24 8.66
CA GLY A 102 7.80 -17.15 8.09
C GLY A 102 7.94 -16.00 7.08
N VAL A 103 6.95 -15.82 6.21
CA VAL A 103 6.89 -14.71 5.24
C VAL A 103 6.74 -13.37 5.95
N PHE A 104 5.91 -13.30 7.00
CA PHE A 104 5.79 -12.10 7.84
C PHE A 104 7.13 -11.72 8.46
N ALA A 105 7.80 -12.67 9.13
CA ALA A 105 9.06 -12.44 9.81
C ALA A 105 10.17 -12.03 8.83
N LEU A 106 10.23 -12.68 7.65
CA LEU A 106 11.18 -12.33 6.59
C LEU A 106 10.92 -10.91 6.07
N GLY A 107 9.65 -10.57 5.78
CA GLY A 107 9.28 -9.22 5.33
C GLY A 107 9.62 -8.15 6.35
N ALA A 108 9.32 -8.38 7.63
CA ALA A 108 9.66 -7.48 8.72
C ALA A 108 11.19 -7.32 8.87
N ALA A 109 11.95 -8.42 8.78
CA ALA A 109 13.41 -8.38 8.84
C ALA A 109 14.00 -7.60 7.67
N VAL A 110 13.53 -7.84 6.44
CA VAL A 110 13.96 -7.09 5.24
C VAL A 110 13.66 -5.60 5.42
N PHE A 111 12.48 -5.24 5.94
CA PHE A 111 12.12 -3.85 6.19
C PHE A 111 13.04 -3.19 7.22
N ILE A 112 13.25 -3.81 8.39
CA ILE A 112 14.08 -3.26 9.47
C ILE A 112 15.55 -3.13 9.03
N LEU A 113 16.10 -4.16 8.37
CA LEU A 113 17.47 -4.13 7.87
C LEU A 113 17.66 -3.07 6.78
N SER A 114 16.68 -2.90 5.90
CA SER A 114 16.70 -1.84 4.88
C SER A 114 16.61 -0.46 5.52
N ALA A 115 15.76 -0.27 6.52
CA ALA A 115 15.67 0.97 7.28
C ALA A 115 16.99 1.29 8.01
N ALA A 116 17.63 0.29 8.62
CA ALA A 116 18.95 0.43 9.24
C ALA A 116 20.04 0.84 8.23
N ALA A 117 20.00 0.25 7.02
CA ALA A 117 20.95 0.58 5.95
C ALA A 117 20.72 2.00 5.38
N LEU A 118 19.51 2.53 5.48
CA LEU A 118 19.16 3.88 5.06
C LEU A 118 19.60 4.95 6.08
N GLY A 119 19.66 4.61 7.39
CA GLY A 119 20.17 5.51 8.42
C GLY A 119 19.37 5.47 9.73
N TRP A 120 19.70 6.40 10.62
CA TRP A 120 19.24 6.38 12.00
C TRP A 120 17.72 6.62 12.13
N TRP A 121 17.19 7.67 11.51
CA TRP A 121 15.77 7.97 11.61
C TRP A 121 14.87 6.95 10.91
N PRO A 122 15.18 6.46 9.70
CA PRO A 122 14.47 5.31 9.14
C PRO A 122 14.43 4.11 10.08
N LEU A 123 15.53 3.77 10.77
CA LEU A 123 15.57 2.66 11.72
C LEU A 123 14.67 2.89 12.94
N ILE A 124 14.74 4.08 13.57
CA ILE A 124 13.87 4.42 14.72
C ILE A 124 12.40 4.31 14.35
N LEU A 125 12.03 4.79 13.17
CA LEU A 125 10.65 4.82 12.71
C LEU A 125 10.16 3.46 12.21
N ALA A 126 11.05 2.48 11.98
CA ALA A 126 10.65 1.15 11.50
C ALA A 126 9.70 0.44 12.48
N GLY A 127 9.90 0.57 13.79
CA GLY A 127 9.00 0.02 14.80
C GLY A 127 7.59 0.61 14.73
N PRO A 128 7.42 1.95 14.84
CA PRO A 128 6.12 2.61 14.62
C PRO A 128 5.45 2.26 13.29
N TYR A 129 6.18 2.17 12.18
CA TYR A 129 5.63 1.77 10.89
C TYR A 129 5.08 0.35 10.92
N LEU A 130 5.84 -0.61 11.45
CA LEU A 130 5.36 -1.98 11.61
C LEU A 130 4.13 -2.06 12.52
N LEU A 131 4.10 -1.27 13.59
CA LEU A 131 2.95 -1.21 14.50
C LEU A 131 1.68 -0.78 13.76
N VAL A 132 1.74 0.28 12.95
CA VAL A 132 0.61 0.74 12.14
C VAL A 132 0.15 -0.35 11.17
N VAL A 133 1.10 -1.04 10.51
CA VAL A 133 0.80 -2.11 9.55
C VAL A 133 0.18 -3.34 10.24
N VAL A 134 0.65 -3.70 11.42
CA VAL A 134 0.14 -4.87 12.18
C VAL A 134 -1.23 -4.58 12.80
N THR A 135 -1.49 -3.34 13.21
CA THR A 135 -2.78 -2.94 13.80
C THR A 135 -3.89 -2.73 12.77
N TYR A 136 -3.54 -2.42 11.52
CA TYR A 136 -4.51 -2.15 10.45
C TYR A 136 -5.62 -3.23 10.28
N PRO A 137 -5.34 -4.55 10.24
CA PRO A 137 -6.40 -5.55 10.02
C PRO A 137 -7.47 -5.57 11.14
N TYR A 138 -7.12 -5.05 12.31
CA TYR A 138 -8.05 -5.01 13.44
C TYR A 138 -8.98 -3.80 13.41
N ALA A 139 -8.69 -2.78 12.60
CA ALA A 139 -9.47 -1.54 12.53
C ALA A 139 -10.96 -1.79 12.23
N LYS A 140 -11.27 -2.72 11.34
CA LYS A 140 -12.67 -3.11 11.01
C LYS A 140 -13.42 -3.77 12.17
N ARG A 141 -12.73 -4.19 13.24
CA ARG A 141 -13.34 -4.72 14.47
C ARG A 141 -13.57 -3.64 15.51
N LEU A 142 -13.01 -2.43 15.31
CA LEU A 142 -12.98 -1.35 16.29
C LEU A 142 -13.83 -0.13 15.91
N HIS A 143 -13.89 0.18 14.60
CA HIS A 143 -14.56 1.39 14.13
C HIS A 143 -15.04 1.31 12.68
N CYS A 144 -15.90 2.26 12.30
CA CYS A 144 -16.59 2.30 11.00
C CYS A 144 -15.74 2.82 9.82
N MET A 145 -14.52 3.32 10.08
CA MET A 145 -13.66 3.93 9.06
C MET A 145 -12.27 3.25 8.98
N PRO A 146 -12.18 1.90 8.83
CA PRO A 146 -10.90 1.20 8.70
C PRO A 146 -10.12 1.66 7.46
N HIS A 147 -10.81 2.24 6.47
CA HIS A 147 -10.26 2.81 5.25
C HIS A 147 -9.20 3.90 5.51
N LEU A 148 -9.42 4.74 6.53
CA LEU A 148 -8.44 5.76 6.95
C LEU A 148 -7.17 5.13 7.51
N HIS A 149 -7.30 3.99 8.22
CA HIS A 149 -6.14 3.26 8.71
C HIS A 149 -5.33 2.67 7.54
N LEU A 150 -6.00 2.10 6.53
CA LEU A 150 -5.32 1.64 5.31
C LEU A 150 -4.68 2.80 4.55
N GLY A 151 -5.36 3.95 4.47
CA GLY A 151 -4.79 5.18 3.93
C GLY A 151 -3.52 5.60 4.67
N LEU A 152 -3.53 5.55 6.01
CA LEU A 152 -2.35 5.83 6.83
C LEU A 152 -1.22 4.83 6.54
N VAL A 153 -1.50 3.53 6.46
CA VAL A 153 -0.50 2.51 6.08
C VAL A 153 0.15 2.86 4.75
N TYR A 154 -0.63 3.33 3.77
CA TYR A 154 -0.07 3.69 2.47
C TYR A 154 0.70 5.03 2.51
N ALA A 155 0.27 6.00 3.31
CA ALA A 155 0.97 7.28 3.53
C ALA A 155 2.39 7.08 4.07
N LEU A 156 2.64 6.00 4.83
CA LEU A 156 3.96 5.67 5.33
C LEU A 156 4.97 5.39 4.21
N VAL A 157 4.51 5.01 3.01
CA VAL A 157 5.40 4.72 1.86
C VAL A 157 6.09 5.99 1.36
N PRO A 158 5.36 7.03 0.87
CA PRO A 158 5.99 8.27 0.46
C PRO A 158 6.69 9.01 1.61
N LEU A 159 6.14 8.96 2.83
CA LEU A 159 6.75 9.58 4.01
C LEU A 159 8.10 8.92 4.33
N GLY A 160 8.16 7.59 4.41
CA GLY A 160 9.39 6.88 4.72
C GLY A 160 10.47 7.06 3.67
N ALA A 161 10.07 7.10 2.39
CA ALA A 161 10.99 7.37 1.29
C ALA A 161 11.57 8.79 1.34
N ALA A 162 10.75 9.80 1.70
CA ALA A 162 11.22 11.18 1.91
C ALA A 162 12.20 11.27 3.09
N ILE A 163 11.90 10.62 4.23
CA ILE A 163 12.79 10.59 5.40
C ILE A 163 14.13 9.92 5.07
N ALA A 164 14.12 8.88 4.24
CA ALA A 164 15.34 8.20 3.81
C ALA A 164 16.31 9.07 2.99
N MET A 165 15.85 10.22 2.47
CA MET A 165 16.70 11.17 1.76
C MET A 165 17.51 12.08 2.72
N HIS A 166 17.04 12.27 3.97
CA HIS A 166 17.67 13.06 5.02
C HIS A 166 17.75 12.25 6.33
N PRO A 167 18.44 11.08 6.33
CA PRO A 167 18.28 10.07 7.37
C PRO A 167 18.88 10.46 8.73
N GLU A 168 19.75 11.47 8.79
CA GLU A 168 20.42 11.92 10.02
C GLU A 168 19.75 13.15 10.64
N ASP A 169 18.89 13.85 9.88
CA ASP A 169 18.24 15.09 10.30
C ASP A 169 16.72 15.02 10.07
N ILE A 170 16.00 14.72 11.14
CA ILE A 170 14.53 14.58 11.07
C ILE A 170 13.82 15.90 10.79
N GLU A 171 14.36 17.02 11.25
CA GLU A 171 13.74 18.33 11.02
C GLU A 171 13.79 18.67 9.53
N THR A 172 14.95 18.52 8.91
CA THR A 172 15.11 18.66 7.46
C THR A 172 14.28 17.63 6.71
N ALA A 173 14.26 16.37 7.12
CA ALA A 173 13.46 15.32 6.50
C ALA A 173 11.97 15.68 6.48
N LEU A 174 11.43 16.12 7.61
CA LEU A 174 10.02 16.53 7.72
C LEU A 174 9.72 17.83 6.96
N ALA A 175 10.62 18.81 6.98
CA ALA A 175 10.49 20.06 6.24
C ALA A 175 10.51 19.85 4.72
N LYS A 176 11.28 18.85 4.24
CA LYS A 176 11.40 18.51 2.81
C LYS A 176 10.39 17.46 2.35
N THR A 177 9.65 16.83 3.25
CA THR A 177 8.63 15.85 2.90
C THR A 177 7.55 16.49 2.03
N PRO A 178 7.18 15.86 0.89
CA PRO A 178 6.09 16.32 0.03
C PRO A 178 4.74 16.00 0.65
N TRP A 179 4.33 16.75 1.68
CA TRP A 179 3.13 16.47 2.48
C TRP A 179 1.85 16.41 1.67
N LEU A 180 1.73 17.20 0.59
CA LEU A 180 0.58 17.13 -0.31
C LEU A 180 0.51 15.76 -1.01
N LEU A 181 1.66 15.21 -1.44
CA LEU A 181 1.75 13.88 -2.03
C LEU A 181 1.42 12.78 -1.00
N VAL A 182 1.94 12.92 0.22
CA VAL A 182 1.68 11.98 1.33
C VAL A 182 0.18 11.94 1.65
N LEU A 183 -0.44 13.09 1.83
CA LEU A 183 -1.88 13.20 2.15
C LEU A 183 -2.75 12.74 0.98
N ALA A 184 -2.43 13.13 -0.25
CA ALA A 184 -3.11 12.66 -1.45
C ALA A 184 -3.10 11.13 -1.52
N SER A 185 -1.93 10.51 -1.33
CA SER A 185 -1.76 9.06 -1.35
C SER A 185 -2.60 8.35 -0.27
N ALA A 186 -2.70 8.93 0.93
CA ALA A 186 -3.54 8.42 1.99
C ALA A 186 -5.03 8.44 1.61
N LEU A 187 -5.50 9.59 1.09
CA LEU A 187 -6.90 9.76 0.69
C LEU A 187 -7.25 8.89 -0.54
N TRP A 188 -6.34 8.79 -1.50
CA TRP A 188 -6.52 7.88 -2.64
C TRP A 188 -6.80 6.45 -2.20
N VAL A 189 -5.92 5.90 -1.34
CA VAL A 189 -6.06 4.51 -0.88
C VAL A 189 -7.29 4.34 0.01
N ALA A 190 -7.57 5.29 0.90
CA ALA A 190 -8.77 5.26 1.71
C ALA A 190 -10.05 5.31 0.84
N GLY A 191 -10.08 6.15 -0.18
CA GLY A 191 -11.24 6.33 -1.07
C GLY A 191 -11.54 5.09 -1.88
N PHE A 192 -10.54 4.49 -2.54
CA PHE A 192 -10.81 3.28 -3.30
C PHE A 192 -11.10 2.06 -2.40
N ASP A 193 -10.57 2.00 -1.19
CA ASP A 193 -10.88 0.95 -0.23
C ASP A 193 -12.34 1.04 0.25
N VAL A 194 -12.89 2.25 0.42
CA VAL A 194 -14.33 2.43 0.65
C VAL A 194 -15.15 1.82 -0.49
N ILE A 195 -14.77 2.06 -1.77
CA ILE A 195 -15.46 1.46 -2.92
C ILE A 195 -15.35 -0.06 -2.86
N TYR A 196 -14.15 -0.58 -2.61
CA TYR A 196 -13.88 -2.00 -2.59
C TYR A 196 -14.64 -2.74 -1.49
N SER A 197 -14.78 -2.12 -0.31
CA SER A 197 -15.49 -2.69 0.84
C SER A 197 -16.99 -2.86 0.62
N LYS A 198 -17.59 -2.17 -0.37
CA LYS A 198 -19.01 -2.36 -0.72
C LYS A 198 -19.32 -3.80 -1.16
N GLY A 199 -18.32 -4.51 -1.68
CA GLY A 199 -18.47 -5.93 -2.02
C GLY A 199 -18.67 -6.85 -0.80
N ASP A 200 -18.37 -6.36 0.41
CA ASP A 200 -18.56 -7.06 1.67
C ASP A 200 -19.73 -6.53 2.51
N TYR A 201 -20.53 -5.59 1.98
CA TYR A 201 -21.55 -4.87 2.72
C TYR A 201 -22.48 -5.76 3.55
N GLU A 202 -23.10 -6.76 2.92
CA GLU A 202 -24.03 -7.67 3.60
C GLU A 202 -23.31 -8.54 4.64
N PHE A 203 -22.11 -9.01 4.30
CA PHE A 203 -21.30 -9.82 5.19
C PHE A 203 -20.84 -9.04 6.41
N ASP A 204 -20.26 -7.85 6.20
CA ASP A 204 -19.76 -6.99 7.27
C ASP A 204 -20.88 -6.60 8.25
N ARG A 205 -22.05 -6.23 7.71
CA ARG A 205 -23.22 -5.87 8.50
C ARG A 205 -23.74 -7.05 9.32
N ALA A 206 -23.79 -8.25 8.74
CA ALA A 206 -24.26 -9.46 9.42
C ALA A 206 -23.31 -9.91 10.54
N HIS A 207 -22.00 -9.58 10.44
CA HIS A 207 -20.98 -10.01 11.40
C HIS A 207 -20.47 -8.88 12.30
N GLY A 208 -21.11 -7.70 12.28
CA GLY A 208 -20.72 -6.57 13.12
C GLY A 208 -19.34 -6.00 12.80
N LEU A 209 -18.89 -6.13 11.55
CA LEU A 209 -17.63 -5.57 11.10
C LEU A 209 -17.81 -4.14 10.59
N GLY A 210 -16.87 -3.26 10.92
CA GLY A 210 -16.90 -1.86 10.54
C GLY A 210 -16.40 -1.65 9.11
N SER A 211 -17.21 -0.95 8.33
CA SER A 211 -16.84 -0.30 7.06
C SER A 211 -17.75 0.89 6.87
N ALA A 212 -17.38 1.86 6.04
CA ALA A 212 -18.24 3.01 5.75
C ALA A 212 -19.62 2.56 5.24
N ALA A 213 -19.63 1.53 4.38
CA ALA A 213 -20.87 0.96 3.85
C ALA A 213 -21.69 0.27 4.94
N ALA A 214 -21.10 -0.60 5.73
CA ALA A 214 -21.81 -1.38 6.77
C ALA A 214 -22.41 -0.49 7.87
N CYS A 215 -21.70 0.56 8.28
CA CYS A 215 -22.12 1.44 9.37
C CYS A 215 -23.09 2.54 8.90
N PHE A 216 -22.83 3.17 7.76
CA PHE A 216 -23.55 4.39 7.33
C PHE A 216 -24.42 4.17 6.09
N GLY A 217 -24.34 2.98 5.50
CA GLY A 217 -25.05 2.62 4.27
C GLY A 217 -24.33 3.01 2.98
N ILE A 218 -24.72 2.38 1.88
CA ILE A 218 -24.06 2.47 0.57
C ILE A 218 -23.98 3.92 0.05
N LYS A 219 -25.05 4.71 0.19
CA LYS A 219 -25.09 6.10 -0.31
C LYS A 219 -24.07 6.99 0.39
N VAL A 220 -23.93 6.84 1.70
CA VAL A 220 -22.92 7.60 2.48
C VAL A 220 -21.52 7.12 2.13
N ALA A 221 -21.32 5.81 1.98
CA ALA A 221 -20.02 5.27 1.54
C ALA A 221 -19.62 5.81 0.15
N ASP A 222 -20.57 5.89 -0.78
CA ASP A 222 -20.32 6.48 -2.11
C ASP A 222 -19.90 7.96 -2.02
N ALA A 223 -20.57 8.74 -1.18
CA ALA A 223 -20.23 10.15 -0.96
C ALA A 223 -18.84 10.30 -0.32
N VAL A 224 -18.51 9.46 0.68
CA VAL A 224 -17.20 9.45 1.33
C VAL A 224 -16.09 9.05 0.34
N ALA A 225 -16.30 8.01 -0.45
CA ALA A 225 -15.35 7.58 -1.47
C ALA A 225 -15.10 8.69 -2.50
N PHE A 226 -16.18 9.32 -3.00
CA PHE A 226 -16.06 10.42 -3.95
C PHE A 226 -15.31 11.62 -3.35
N LEU A 227 -15.62 12.00 -2.11
CA LEU A 227 -14.94 13.09 -1.41
C LEU A 227 -13.44 12.80 -1.26
N PHE A 228 -13.07 11.60 -0.83
CA PHE A 228 -11.67 11.24 -0.64
C PHE A 228 -10.90 11.24 -1.96
N LEU A 229 -11.46 10.63 -3.01
CA LEU A 229 -10.81 10.55 -4.31
C LEU A 229 -10.74 11.93 -5.01
N ALA A 230 -11.78 12.76 -4.90
CA ALA A 230 -11.74 14.12 -5.44
C ALA A 230 -10.73 15.01 -4.69
N ALA A 231 -10.66 14.89 -3.36
CA ALA A 231 -9.67 15.60 -2.56
C ALA A 231 -8.23 15.14 -2.90
N SER A 232 -8.02 13.83 -3.02
CA SER A 232 -6.74 13.26 -3.43
C SER A 232 -6.31 13.77 -4.81
N ALA A 233 -7.18 13.67 -5.81
CA ALA A 233 -6.95 14.16 -7.17
C ALA A 233 -6.56 15.66 -7.18
N THR A 234 -7.26 16.46 -6.39
CA THR A 234 -6.94 17.89 -6.22
C THR A 234 -5.56 18.08 -5.61
N LEU A 235 -5.23 17.34 -4.55
CA LEU A 235 -3.93 17.43 -3.87
C LEU A 235 -2.78 16.98 -4.77
N TYR A 236 -2.95 15.98 -5.64
CA TYR A 236 -1.93 15.61 -6.63
C TYR A 236 -1.67 16.73 -7.63
N VAL A 237 -2.73 17.39 -8.13
CA VAL A 237 -2.57 18.53 -9.04
C VAL A 237 -1.91 19.71 -8.31
N VAL A 238 -2.34 20.03 -7.09
CA VAL A 238 -1.72 21.11 -6.29
C VAL A 238 -0.25 20.79 -5.98
N ASN A 239 0.07 19.54 -5.64
CA ASN A 239 1.46 19.11 -5.44
C ASN A 239 2.30 19.35 -6.69
N HIS A 240 1.77 19.00 -7.88
CA HIS A 240 2.44 19.24 -9.15
C HIS A 240 2.76 20.72 -9.36
N LEU A 241 1.79 21.60 -9.10
CA LEU A 241 1.95 23.05 -9.25
C LEU A 241 2.93 23.64 -8.22
N VAL A 242 2.86 23.21 -6.96
CA VAL A 242 3.73 23.70 -5.88
C VAL A 242 5.20 23.35 -6.14
N TYR A 243 5.47 22.16 -6.70
CA TYR A 243 6.83 21.76 -7.06
C TYR A 243 7.31 22.30 -8.42
N GLY A 244 6.45 23.05 -9.15
CA GLY A 244 6.81 23.62 -10.45
C GLY A 244 7.16 22.56 -11.50
N LEU A 245 6.54 21.38 -11.42
CA LEU A 245 6.80 20.28 -12.33
C LEU A 245 6.22 20.62 -13.72
N GLY A 246 7.04 20.59 -14.77
CA GLY A 246 6.73 21.09 -16.11
C GLY A 246 5.41 20.64 -16.73
N ALA A 247 5.03 21.22 -17.86
CA ALA A 247 3.74 21.00 -18.52
C ALA A 247 3.55 19.55 -18.99
N ALA A 248 4.60 18.86 -19.41
CA ALA A 248 4.53 17.46 -19.82
C ALA A 248 4.11 16.55 -18.65
N GLY A 249 4.68 16.77 -17.46
CA GLY A 249 4.29 16.06 -16.22
C GLY A 249 2.87 16.38 -15.79
N LEU A 250 2.40 17.60 -16.02
CA LEU A 250 1.04 18.02 -15.68
C LEU A 250 -0.02 17.18 -16.42
N LEU A 251 0.20 16.87 -17.70
CA LEU A 251 -0.72 16.05 -18.47
C LEU A 251 -0.90 14.64 -17.85
N ALA A 252 0.19 14.00 -17.44
CA ALA A 252 0.11 12.69 -16.78
C ALA A 252 -0.58 12.77 -15.41
N THR A 253 -0.29 13.83 -14.63
CA THR A 253 -0.94 14.09 -13.34
C THR A 253 -2.44 14.32 -13.51
N LEU A 254 -2.86 15.13 -14.49
CA LEU A 254 -4.28 15.38 -14.79
C LEU A 254 -4.98 14.11 -15.28
N ALA A 255 -4.33 13.29 -16.09
CA ALA A 255 -4.88 12.01 -16.53
C ALA A 255 -5.08 11.08 -15.31
N GLY A 256 -4.11 10.96 -14.41
CA GLY A 256 -4.23 10.20 -13.16
C GLY A 256 -5.38 10.71 -12.28
N ALA A 257 -5.45 12.03 -12.06
CA ALA A 257 -6.50 12.68 -11.29
C ALA A 257 -7.90 12.47 -11.89
N ALA A 258 -8.03 12.53 -13.22
CA ALA A 258 -9.28 12.28 -13.93
C ALA A 258 -9.71 10.80 -13.78
N LEU A 259 -8.77 9.84 -13.87
CA LEU A 259 -9.06 8.43 -13.65
C LEU A 259 -9.49 8.15 -12.20
N GLU A 260 -8.92 8.84 -11.24
CA GLU A 260 -9.28 8.73 -9.83
C GLU A 260 -10.74 9.15 -9.59
N VAL A 261 -11.13 10.31 -10.09
CA VAL A 261 -12.53 10.78 -10.03
C VAL A 261 -13.47 9.86 -10.81
N TYR A 262 -13.04 9.40 -11.99
CA TYR A 262 -13.84 8.46 -12.77
C TYR A 262 -14.03 7.11 -12.07
N SER A 263 -13.01 6.62 -11.35
CA SER A 263 -13.13 5.41 -10.55
C SER A 263 -14.17 5.56 -9.43
N ALA A 264 -14.28 6.75 -8.81
CA ALA A 264 -15.33 7.05 -7.85
C ALA A 264 -16.72 6.94 -8.48
N ILE A 265 -16.91 7.51 -9.68
CA ILE A 265 -18.17 7.43 -10.43
C ILE A 265 -18.54 5.97 -10.76
N LEU A 266 -17.58 5.15 -11.20
CA LEU A 266 -17.81 3.72 -11.42
C LEU A 266 -18.17 2.99 -10.12
N GLY A 267 -17.54 3.35 -9.03
CA GLY A 267 -17.87 2.85 -7.69
C GLY A 267 -19.33 3.08 -7.33
N THR A 268 -19.88 4.28 -7.58
CA THR A 268 -21.31 4.58 -7.31
C THR A 268 -22.26 3.77 -8.19
N ARG A 269 -21.82 3.34 -9.37
CA ARG A 269 -22.59 2.48 -10.29
C ARG A 269 -22.48 0.99 -9.95
N GLY A 270 -21.74 0.62 -8.90
CA GLY A 270 -21.51 -0.78 -8.52
C GLY A 270 -20.46 -1.50 -9.35
N GLU A 271 -19.73 -0.80 -10.24
CA GLU A 271 -18.69 -1.38 -11.09
C GLU A 271 -17.34 -1.49 -10.33
N VAL A 272 -17.37 -2.12 -9.15
CA VAL A 272 -16.24 -2.15 -8.19
C VAL A 272 -14.95 -2.70 -8.80
N ALA A 273 -15.02 -3.77 -9.61
CA ALA A 273 -13.83 -4.36 -10.22
C ALA A 273 -13.17 -3.43 -11.24
N ARG A 274 -13.97 -2.70 -12.04
CA ARG A 274 -13.45 -1.71 -13.01
C ARG A 274 -12.85 -0.52 -12.30
N ALA A 275 -13.52 0.00 -11.27
CA ALA A 275 -13.02 1.07 -10.42
C ALA A 275 -11.66 0.70 -9.81
N PHE A 276 -11.52 -0.53 -9.28
CA PHE A 276 -10.26 -1.02 -8.73
C PHE A 276 -9.14 -1.05 -9.77
N ASN A 277 -9.40 -1.57 -10.97
CA ASN A 277 -8.38 -1.65 -12.03
C ASN A 277 -7.90 -0.27 -12.49
N LEU A 278 -8.79 0.74 -12.54
CA LEU A 278 -8.41 2.12 -12.87
C LEU A 278 -7.48 2.72 -11.80
N ASN A 279 -7.71 2.40 -10.53
CA ASN A 279 -6.83 2.88 -9.46
C ASN A 279 -5.40 2.32 -9.57
N LEU A 280 -5.20 1.15 -10.18
CA LEU A 280 -3.85 0.65 -10.48
C LEU A 280 -3.13 1.58 -11.49
N ALA A 281 -3.85 2.10 -12.50
CA ALA A 281 -3.29 3.06 -13.45
C ALA A 281 -2.94 4.40 -12.80
N VAL A 282 -3.73 4.88 -11.82
CA VAL A 282 -3.43 6.09 -11.03
C VAL A 282 -2.07 5.96 -10.35
N GLY A 283 -1.80 4.79 -9.72
CA GLY A 283 -0.52 4.50 -9.05
C GLY A 283 0.71 4.56 -9.95
N LEU A 284 0.53 4.54 -11.27
CA LEU A 284 1.61 4.71 -12.27
C LEU A 284 1.62 6.14 -12.86
N LEU A 285 0.46 6.69 -13.19
CA LEU A 285 0.36 7.98 -13.88
C LEU A 285 0.80 9.16 -13.00
N ILE A 286 0.44 9.16 -11.71
CA ILE A 286 0.85 10.21 -10.78
C ILE A 286 2.37 10.26 -10.62
N PRO A 287 3.08 9.16 -10.28
CA PRO A 287 4.53 9.17 -10.26
C PRO A 287 5.17 9.49 -11.62
N LEU A 288 4.60 9.00 -12.73
CA LEU A 288 5.07 9.32 -14.07
C LEU A 288 5.02 10.84 -14.32
N GLY A 289 3.93 11.51 -13.90
CA GLY A 289 3.82 12.96 -13.97
C GLY A 289 4.90 13.69 -13.18
N ILE A 290 5.26 13.16 -12.01
CA ILE A 290 6.35 13.72 -11.19
C ILE A 290 7.70 13.49 -11.87
N PHE A 291 7.99 12.26 -12.34
CA PHE A 291 9.26 11.96 -13.01
C PHE A 291 9.46 12.78 -14.29
N THR A 292 8.44 12.85 -15.14
CA THR A 292 8.51 13.67 -16.36
C THR A 292 8.68 15.13 -16.04
N GLY A 293 8.01 15.64 -15.01
CA GLY A 293 8.12 17.04 -14.60
C GLY A 293 9.47 17.42 -13.97
N LEU A 294 10.19 16.45 -13.41
CA LEU A 294 11.53 16.68 -12.84
C LEU A 294 12.65 16.63 -13.89
N TYR A 295 12.48 15.88 -15.00
CA TYR A 295 13.57 15.57 -15.94
C TYR A 295 13.32 16.05 -17.38
N ILE A 296 12.12 16.50 -17.72
CA ILE A 296 11.73 17.05 -19.02
C ILE A 296 11.20 18.47 -18.85
#